data_9af26980c413c0aa35016ec3b6820907
#
_entry.id   9af26980c413c0aa35016ec3b6820907
#
_cell.length_a   1.000
_cell.length_b   1.000
_cell.length_c   1.000
_cell.angle_alpha   90.00
_cell.angle_beta   90.00
_cell.angle_gamma   90.00
#
_symmetry.space_group_name_H-M   'P 1'
#
loop_
_entity.id
_entity.type
_entity.pdbx_description
1 polymer ?
#
loop_
_entity_poly.entity_id
_entity_poly.type
_entity_poly.pdbx_seq_one_letter_code
_entity_poly.pdbx_strand_id
1 'polypeptide(L)'
;MTSTLSTEIRTPPKIAPKPGRVRVVRALFKYTAQHPDELSFQEGDLLYVFDEATDPNWWKARCGNQTGLIPSNYVENHGEEINFPLHEAARRGNLSFLQECLQQGVSATGLDQMGNTALYWASHGGHLDCVSQLLAQSNTMVNAQNKLGDTALHAAAARGHYEAVELLLRHGADSWVQNKDGHTALELAMSSAVTNAIQMSRSASLGNTSSASYAADDYGDDSD
;
A
#
# COMPACT_ATOMS: atom_id res chain seq x y z
N MET A 1 60.61 27.11 -8.98
CA MET A 1 59.39 27.15 -8.21
C MET A 1 58.30 26.53 -9.09
N THR A 2 58.10 25.23 -8.98
CA THR A 2 57.10 24.48 -9.77
C THR A 2 55.95 24.15 -8.83
N SER A 3 54.81 24.84 -9.05
CA SER A 3 53.57 24.64 -8.30
C SER A 3 52.86 23.40 -8.88
N THR A 4 52.82 22.31 -8.12
CA THR A 4 52.02 21.12 -8.45
C THR A 4 50.56 21.39 -8.06
N LEU A 5 49.72 21.60 -9.04
CA LEU A 5 48.25 21.60 -8.89
C LEU A 5 47.81 20.17 -8.59
N SER A 6 47.46 19.90 -7.35
CA SER A 6 46.76 18.68 -6.96
C SER A 6 45.34 18.73 -7.52
N THR A 7 45.07 17.94 -8.52
CA THR A 7 43.73 17.70 -9.05
C THR A 7 42.99 16.80 -8.05
N GLU A 8 42.20 17.39 -7.16
CA GLU A 8 41.22 16.64 -6.36
C GLU A 8 40.20 15.99 -7.31
N ILE A 9 40.27 14.69 -7.44
CA ILE A 9 39.26 13.88 -8.12
C ILE A 9 37.98 13.96 -7.25
N ARG A 10 37.08 14.88 -7.60
CA ARG A 10 35.76 14.94 -6.99
C ARG A 10 35.01 13.70 -7.41
N THR A 11 34.86 12.74 -6.50
CA THR A 11 33.94 11.63 -6.66
C THR A 11 32.52 12.20 -6.77
N PRO A 12 31.71 11.76 -7.76
CA PRO A 12 30.33 12.23 -7.87
C PRO A 12 29.59 11.92 -6.57
N PRO A 13 28.68 12.82 -6.11
CA PRO A 13 27.89 12.57 -4.92
C PRO A 13 27.09 11.28 -5.12
N LYS A 14 27.02 10.45 -4.06
CA LYS A 14 26.15 9.25 -4.06
C LYS A 14 24.74 9.68 -4.43
N ILE A 15 24.18 9.06 -5.46
CA ILE A 15 22.79 9.28 -5.86
C ILE A 15 21.91 8.85 -4.67
N ALA A 16 21.09 9.78 -4.17
CA ALA A 16 20.11 9.47 -3.13
C ALA A 16 19.25 8.29 -3.56
N PRO A 17 18.95 7.34 -2.68
CA PRO A 17 18.06 6.22 -3.01
C PRO A 17 16.72 6.78 -3.49
N LYS A 18 16.16 6.16 -4.56
CA LYS A 18 14.85 6.56 -5.08
C LYS A 18 13.82 6.37 -3.98
N PRO A 19 12.92 7.36 -3.72
CA PRO A 19 11.83 7.20 -2.77
C PRO A 19 11.05 5.91 -3.10
N GLY A 20 10.82 5.06 -2.10
CA GLY A 20 10.07 3.82 -2.26
C GLY A 20 10.88 2.53 -2.32
N ARG A 21 12.18 2.58 -2.12
CA ARG A 21 13.01 1.39 -1.90
C ARG A 21 13.42 1.30 -0.44
N VAL A 22 13.13 0.17 0.18
CA VAL A 22 13.56 -0.18 1.52
C VAL A 22 14.53 -1.34 1.40
N ARG A 23 15.69 -1.22 2.02
CA ARG A 23 16.68 -2.31 2.08
C ARG A 23 16.41 -3.15 3.31
N VAL A 24 16.27 -4.46 3.14
CA VAL A 24 16.15 -5.40 4.26
C VAL A 24 17.50 -6.01 4.52
N VAL A 25 17.95 -5.92 5.75
CA VAL A 25 19.21 -6.47 6.23
C VAL A 25 18.95 -7.38 7.42
N ARG A 26 19.82 -8.34 7.64
CA ARG A 26 19.78 -9.22 8.83
C ARG A 26 20.72 -8.70 9.88
N ALA A 27 20.31 -8.70 11.13
CA ALA A 27 21.18 -8.41 12.26
C ALA A 27 22.21 -9.53 12.45
N LEU A 28 23.49 -9.19 12.46
CA LEU A 28 24.61 -10.10 12.71
C LEU A 28 24.87 -10.28 14.21
N PHE A 29 24.53 -9.28 14.99
CA PHE A 29 24.73 -9.26 16.44
C PHE A 29 23.52 -8.66 17.13
N LYS A 30 23.28 -9.06 18.38
CA LYS A 30 22.32 -8.39 19.25
C LYS A 30 22.78 -6.98 19.56
N TYR A 31 21.85 -6.03 19.51
CA TYR A 31 22.08 -4.65 19.96
C TYR A 31 21.00 -4.21 20.96
N THR A 32 21.42 -3.53 22.03
CA THR A 32 20.53 -2.94 23.03
C THR A 32 20.71 -1.42 22.95
N ALA A 33 19.64 -0.69 22.65
CA ALA A 33 19.61 0.76 22.55
C ALA A 33 20.16 1.40 23.84
N GLN A 34 21.05 2.35 23.68
CA GLN A 34 21.67 3.15 24.74
C GLN A 34 21.04 4.54 24.83
N HIS A 35 20.40 5.00 23.74
CA HIS A 35 19.70 6.27 23.66
C HIS A 35 18.26 6.06 23.18
N PRO A 36 17.33 7.02 23.46
CA PRO A 36 15.90 6.87 23.12
C PRO A 36 15.61 6.82 21.61
N ASP A 37 16.50 7.31 20.76
CA ASP A 37 16.40 7.32 19.30
C ASP A 37 17.00 6.07 18.65
N GLU A 38 17.63 5.21 19.43
CA GLU A 38 18.22 3.96 18.96
C GLU A 38 17.21 2.80 19.01
N LEU A 39 17.44 1.80 18.16
CA LEU A 39 16.60 0.60 18.05
C LEU A 39 17.30 -0.62 18.63
N SER A 40 16.63 -1.31 19.57
CA SER A 40 17.09 -2.60 20.07
C SER A 40 16.64 -3.74 19.17
N PHE A 41 17.51 -4.72 18.91
CA PHE A 41 17.21 -5.91 18.12
C PHE A 41 18.06 -7.10 18.55
N GLN A 42 17.63 -8.31 18.15
CA GLN A 42 18.35 -9.55 18.40
C GLN A 42 19.14 -9.97 17.16
N GLU A 43 20.15 -10.84 17.37
CA GLU A 43 20.81 -11.52 16.27
C GLU A 43 19.81 -12.29 15.41
N GLY A 44 19.90 -12.16 14.10
CA GLY A 44 19.00 -12.79 13.13
C GLY A 44 17.75 -12.00 12.79
N ASP A 45 17.43 -10.93 13.52
CA ASP A 45 16.27 -10.09 13.22
C ASP A 45 16.38 -9.45 11.84
N LEU A 46 15.24 -9.29 11.16
CA LEU A 46 15.14 -8.57 9.90
C LEU A 46 14.87 -7.09 10.18
N LEU A 47 15.76 -6.26 9.67
CA LEU A 47 15.74 -4.81 9.83
C LEU A 47 15.44 -4.16 8.47
N TYR A 48 14.45 -3.29 8.45
CA TYR A 48 14.05 -2.53 7.26
C TYR A 48 14.73 -1.17 7.31
N VAL A 49 15.75 -0.96 6.47
CA VAL A 49 16.56 0.27 6.43
C VAL A 49 15.93 1.26 5.45
N PHE A 50 15.64 2.46 5.94
CA PHE A 50 15.03 3.55 5.16
C PHE A 50 16.03 4.63 4.78
N ASP A 51 17.01 4.90 5.66
CA ASP A 51 18.04 5.92 5.44
C ASP A 51 19.39 5.39 5.88
N GLU A 52 20.30 5.32 4.93
CA GLU A 52 21.72 4.97 5.10
C GLU A 52 22.63 6.11 4.59
N ALA A 53 22.02 7.20 4.10
CA ALA A 53 22.77 8.28 3.46
C ALA A 53 23.10 9.42 4.43
N THR A 54 22.25 9.62 5.45
CA THR A 54 22.41 10.71 6.43
C THR A 54 23.64 10.49 7.32
N ASP A 55 23.85 9.26 7.79
CA ASP A 55 25.05 8.88 8.55
C ASP A 55 25.52 7.48 8.09
N PRO A 56 26.80 7.33 7.66
CA PRO A 56 27.31 6.04 7.21
C PRO A 56 27.46 5.01 8.33
N ASN A 57 27.53 5.42 9.59
CA ASN A 57 27.70 4.56 10.76
C ASN A 57 26.38 4.21 11.44
N TRP A 58 25.35 5.05 11.30
CA TRP A 58 24.06 4.92 11.92
C TRP A 58 22.96 5.03 10.87
N TRP A 59 22.24 3.93 10.66
CA TRP A 59 21.17 3.86 9.69
C TRP A 59 19.82 3.95 10.36
N LYS A 60 18.88 4.66 9.76
CA LYS A 60 17.51 4.66 10.23
C LYS A 60 16.80 3.42 9.74
N ALA A 61 16.35 2.60 10.69
CA ALA A 61 15.74 1.31 10.41
C ALA A 61 14.56 1.03 11.31
N ARG A 62 13.88 -0.06 10.97
CA ARG A 62 12.75 -0.60 11.71
C ARG A 62 12.96 -2.09 11.98
N CYS A 63 12.54 -2.52 13.17
CA CYS A 63 12.40 -3.91 13.57
C CYS A 63 11.02 -4.13 14.21
N GLY A 64 10.21 -4.98 13.60
CA GLY A 64 8.81 -5.17 14.05
C GLY A 64 8.01 -3.87 14.04
N ASN A 65 7.57 -3.40 15.22
CA ASN A 65 6.78 -2.18 15.39
C ASN A 65 7.60 -0.97 15.90
N GLN A 66 8.90 -1.11 16.04
CA GLN A 66 9.78 -0.06 16.54
C GLN A 66 10.67 0.48 15.44
N THR A 67 10.91 1.79 15.45
CA THR A 67 11.79 2.50 14.52
C THR A 67 12.85 3.26 15.31
N GLY A 68 14.08 3.26 14.81
CA GLY A 68 15.19 3.98 15.45
C GLY A 68 16.47 3.85 14.65
N LEU A 69 17.55 4.36 15.23
CA LEU A 69 18.89 4.25 14.66
C LEU A 69 19.50 2.90 15.00
N ILE A 70 20.20 2.31 14.03
CA ILE A 70 20.94 1.06 14.18
C ILE A 70 22.41 1.27 13.76
N PRO A 71 23.37 0.64 14.44
CA PRO A 71 24.76 0.68 14.00
C PRO A 71 24.95 -0.17 12.73
N SER A 72 25.50 0.44 11.67
CA SER A 72 25.64 -0.19 10.35
C SER A 72 26.56 -1.42 10.35
N ASN A 73 27.49 -1.50 11.30
CA ASN A 73 28.41 -2.62 11.45
C ASN A 73 27.82 -3.81 12.21
N TYR A 74 26.56 -3.73 12.70
CA TYR A 74 25.85 -4.82 13.35
C TYR A 74 24.93 -5.58 12.38
N VAL A 75 24.90 -5.17 11.11
CA VAL A 75 24.00 -5.76 10.10
C VAL A 75 24.77 -6.21 8.85
N GLU A 76 24.16 -7.10 8.08
CA GLU A 76 24.73 -7.58 6.82
C GLU A 76 24.88 -6.44 5.81
N ASN A 77 26.04 -6.34 5.16
CA ASN A 77 26.30 -5.34 4.12
C ASN A 77 25.54 -5.59 2.81
N HIS A 78 24.99 -6.80 2.61
CA HIS A 78 24.29 -7.24 1.39
C HIS A 78 22.83 -7.56 1.73
N GLY A 79 22.03 -6.54 2.01
CA GLY A 79 20.59 -6.71 2.20
C GLY A 79 19.83 -6.75 0.88
N GLU A 80 18.71 -7.46 0.86
CA GLU A 80 17.77 -7.45 -0.27
C GLU A 80 17.05 -6.10 -0.35
N GLU A 81 17.06 -5.47 -1.53
CA GLU A 81 16.21 -4.32 -1.79
C GLU A 81 14.76 -4.77 -2.01
N ILE A 82 13.85 -4.33 -1.17
CA ILE A 82 12.41 -4.48 -1.42
C ILE A 82 11.97 -3.40 -2.40
N ASN A 83 11.69 -3.82 -3.63
CA ASN A 83 11.25 -2.90 -4.69
C ASN A 83 9.87 -2.29 -4.44
N PHE A 84 9.02 -2.95 -3.65
CA PHE A 84 7.63 -2.58 -3.39
C PHE A 84 7.31 -2.67 -1.89
N PRO A 85 7.92 -1.80 -1.04
CA PRO A 85 7.79 -1.93 0.42
C PRO A 85 6.36 -1.74 0.92
N LEU A 86 5.59 -0.83 0.31
CA LEU A 86 4.19 -0.59 0.67
C LEU A 86 3.31 -1.81 0.35
N HIS A 87 3.57 -2.47 -0.80
CA HIS A 87 2.85 -3.68 -1.20
C HIS A 87 3.18 -4.85 -0.26
N GLU A 88 4.44 -4.98 0.13
CA GLU A 88 4.87 -6.01 1.07
C GLU A 88 4.29 -5.79 2.47
N ALA A 89 4.27 -4.55 2.95
CA ALA A 89 3.61 -4.19 4.20
C ALA A 89 2.11 -4.51 4.17
N ALA A 90 1.43 -4.16 3.07
CA ALA A 90 0.02 -4.44 2.84
C ALA A 90 -0.27 -5.95 2.78
N ARG A 91 0.56 -6.71 2.05
CA ARG A 91 0.42 -8.17 1.90
C ARG A 91 0.58 -8.92 3.23
N ARG A 92 1.45 -8.43 4.11
CA ARG A 92 1.70 -9.02 5.45
C ARG A 92 0.78 -8.49 6.54
N GLY A 93 -0.04 -7.48 6.26
CA GLY A 93 -0.86 -6.82 7.27
C GLY A 93 -0.06 -6.00 8.29
N ASN A 94 1.17 -5.62 7.96
CA ASN A 94 2.01 -4.85 8.86
C ASN A 94 1.65 -3.36 8.78
N LEU A 95 0.63 -2.96 9.56
CA LEU A 95 0.09 -1.60 9.57
C LEU A 95 1.15 -0.56 9.87
N SER A 96 2.01 -0.81 10.86
CA SER A 96 2.98 0.19 11.25
C SER A 96 4.07 0.40 10.19
N PHE A 97 4.50 -0.66 9.48
CA PHE A 97 5.40 -0.54 8.34
C PHE A 97 4.72 0.16 7.16
N LEU A 98 3.45 -0.12 6.92
CA LEU A 98 2.65 0.55 5.90
C LEU A 98 2.54 2.06 6.17
N GLN A 99 2.24 2.46 7.40
CA GLN A 99 2.16 3.86 7.81
C GLN A 99 3.50 4.58 7.62
N GLU A 100 4.60 3.95 7.97
CA GLU A 100 5.92 4.54 7.78
C GLU A 100 6.27 4.72 6.31
N CYS A 101 5.99 3.73 5.45
CA CYS A 101 6.16 3.89 4.01
C CYS A 101 5.38 5.09 3.46
N LEU A 102 4.13 5.27 3.90
CA LEU A 102 3.30 6.42 3.50
C LEU A 102 3.87 7.75 4.00
N GLN A 103 4.35 7.81 5.26
CA GLN A 103 4.99 9.01 5.83
C GLN A 103 6.28 9.38 5.10
N GLN A 104 7.01 8.41 4.56
CA GLN A 104 8.21 8.63 3.75
C GLN A 104 7.91 8.98 2.28
N GLY A 105 6.63 9.13 1.93
CA GLY A 105 6.20 9.53 0.59
C GLY A 105 6.16 8.39 -0.43
N VAL A 106 6.16 7.12 0.01
CA VAL A 106 5.88 6.00 -0.90
C VAL A 106 4.47 6.11 -1.40
N SER A 107 4.29 6.11 -2.72
CA SER A 107 2.98 6.33 -3.34
C SER A 107 2.01 5.20 -3.06
N ALA A 108 0.82 5.53 -2.53
CA ALA A 108 -0.27 4.58 -2.34
C ALA A 108 -0.84 4.02 -3.67
N THR A 109 -0.61 4.75 -4.78
CA THR A 109 -1.05 4.36 -6.14
C THR A 109 0.03 3.60 -6.92
N GLY A 110 1.20 3.33 -6.30
CA GLY A 110 2.27 2.57 -6.93
C GLY A 110 1.76 1.18 -7.34
N LEU A 111 2.28 0.69 -8.48
CA LEU A 111 1.94 -0.64 -9.00
C LEU A 111 3.15 -1.57 -8.89
N ASP A 112 2.90 -2.82 -8.50
CA ASP A 112 3.91 -3.86 -8.55
C ASP A 112 4.11 -4.41 -9.99
N GLN A 113 4.94 -5.44 -10.14
CA GLN A 113 5.21 -6.06 -11.43
C GLN A 113 3.96 -6.66 -12.10
N MET A 114 2.96 -7.05 -11.31
CA MET A 114 1.68 -7.59 -11.80
C MET A 114 0.61 -6.53 -11.97
N GLY A 115 0.95 -5.26 -11.71
CA GLY A 115 0.03 -4.14 -11.76
C GLY A 115 -0.89 -4.05 -10.55
N ASN A 116 -0.60 -4.76 -9.46
CA ASN A 116 -1.38 -4.66 -8.24
C ASN A 116 -1.02 -3.39 -7.47
N THR A 117 -2.00 -2.79 -6.82
CA THR A 117 -1.81 -1.75 -5.81
C THR A 117 -1.56 -2.36 -4.43
N ALA A 118 -1.07 -1.56 -3.49
CA ALA A 118 -1.00 -1.98 -2.09
C ALA A 118 -2.39 -2.31 -1.52
N LEU A 119 -3.44 -1.57 -1.95
CA LEU A 119 -4.83 -1.84 -1.59
C LEU A 119 -5.29 -3.24 -2.04
N TYR A 120 -4.91 -3.66 -3.25
CA TYR A 120 -5.18 -5.02 -3.73
C TYR A 120 -4.61 -6.07 -2.77
N TRP A 121 -3.34 -5.93 -2.37
CA TRP A 121 -2.68 -6.89 -1.48
C TRP A 121 -3.26 -6.89 -0.06
N ALA A 122 -3.58 -5.72 0.50
CA ALA A 122 -4.25 -5.64 1.80
C ALA A 122 -5.62 -6.32 1.77
N SER A 123 -6.38 -6.12 0.70
CA SER A 123 -7.72 -6.70 0.48
C SER A 123 -7.65 -8.22 0.27
N HIS A 124 -6.65 -8.70 -0.49
CA HIS A 124 -6.37 -10.12 -0.69
C HIS A 124 -6.03 -10.85 0.61
N GLY A 125 -5.31 -10.18 1.52
CA GLY A 125 -4.96 -10.72 2.84
C GLY A 125 -6.04 -10.54 3.91
N GLY A 126 -7.10 -9.76 3.65
CA GLY A 126 -8.13 -9.44 4.64
C GLY A 126 -7.64 -8.51 5.76
N HIS A 127 -6.60 -7.74 5.53
CA HIS A 127 -5.95 -6.87 6.52
C HIS A 127 -6.68 -5.53 6.64
N LEU A 128 -7.77 -5.49 7.42
CA LEU A 128 -8.71 -4.36 7.51
C LEU A 128 -8.05 -3.04 7.89
N ASP A 129 -7.11 -3.05 8.85
CA ASP A 129 -6.42 -1.83 9.28
C ASP A 129 -5.59 -1.24 8.13
N CYS A 130 -4.91 -2.10 7.35
CA CYS A 130 -4.17 -1.68 6.17
C CYS A 130 -5.11 -1.17 5.06
N VAL A 131 -6.24 -1.87 4.82
CA VAL A 131 -7.27 -1.43 3.85
C VAL A 131 -7.79 -0.06 4.23
N SER A 132 -8.19 0.14 5.50
CA SER A 132 -8.69 1.42 6.01
C SER A 132 -7.66 2.54 5.86
N GLN A 133 -6.40 2.28 6.24
CA GLN A 133 -5.31 3.26 6.14
C GLN A 133 -5.01 3.67 4.69
N LEU A 134 -5.09 2.72 3.75
CA LEU A 134 -4.90 2.99 2.32
C LEU A 134 -6.08 3.76 1.73
N LEU A 135 -7.31 3.40 2.09
CA LEU A 135 -8.53 4.10 1.64
C LEU A 135 -8.62 5.54 2.19
N ALA A 136 -8.00 5.82 3.33
CA ALA A 136 -7.92 7.17 3.88
C ALA A 136 -6.99 8.11 3.07
N GLN A 137 -6.14 7.59 2.17
CA GLN A 137 -5.30 8.41 1.32
C GLN A 137 -6.14 9.04 0.20
N SER A 138 -6.03 10.35 0.04
CA SER A 138 -6.84 11.15 -0.90
C SER A 138 -6.70 10.74 -2.39
N ASN A 139 -5.60 10.09 -2.73
CA ASN A 139 -5.28 9.66 -4.11
C ASN A 139 -5.46 8.16 -4.34
N THR A 140 -6.10 7.41 -3.43
CA THR A 140 -6.29 5.97 -3.58
C THR A 140 -7.20 5.65 -4.75
N MET A 141 -6.71 4.78 -5.64
CA MET A 141 -7.46 4.30 -6.81
C MET A 141 -8.18 3.00 -6.43
N VAL A 142 -9.39 3.12 -5.86
CA VAL A 142 -10.17 1.98 -5.33
C VAL A 142 -10.48 0.94 -6.42
N ASN A 143 -10.75 1.40 -7.64
CA ASN A 143 -11.12 0.57 -8.80
C ASN A 143 -9.95 0.27 -9.75
N ALA A 144 -8.69 0.45 -9.27
CA ALA A 144 -7.52 0.10 -10.08
C ALA A 144 -7.55 -1.38 -10.44
N GLN A 145 -7.36 -1.67 -11.74
CA GLN A 145 -7.27 -3.02 -12.26
C GLN A 145 -5.81 -3.42 -12.46
N ASN A 146 -5.45 -4.61 -12.03
CA ASN A 146 -4.14 -5.21 -12.28
C ASN A 146 -4.03 -5.75 -13.72
N LYS A 147 -2.94 -6.45 -14.04
CA LYS A 147 -2.73 -7.05 -15.36
C LYS A 147 -3.73 -8.16 -15.73
N LEU A 148 -4.44 -8.73 -14.74
CA LEU A 148 -5.52 -9.69 -14.96
C LEU A 148 -6.90 -9.02 -15.03
N GLY A 149 -6.96 -7.71 -14.82
CA GLY A 149 -8.21 -6.96 -14.73
C GLY A 149 -8.86 -7.01 -13.35
N ASP A 150 -8.24 -7.66 -12.36
CA ASP A 150 -8.78 -7.75 -11.01
C ASP A 150 -8.60 -6.44 -10.25
N THR A 151 -9.63 -6.03 -9.52
CA THR A 151 -9.60 -4.93 -8.56
C THR A 151 -9.39 -5.47 -7.13
N ALA A 152 -9.20 -4.58 -6.17
CA ALA A 152 -9.15 -4.92 -4.75
C ALA A 152 -10.44 -5.65 -4.29
N LEU A 153 -11.60 -5.27 -4.86
CA LEU A 153 -12.88 -5.93 -4.58
C LEU A 153 -12.90 -7.39 -5.06
N HIS A 154 -12.35 -7.68 -6.27
CA HIS A 154 -12.20 -9.05 -6.75
C HIS A 154 -11.36 -9.89 -5.80
N ALA A 155 -10.22 -9.34 -5.35
CA ALA A 155 -9.31 -10.03 -4.44
C ALA A 155 -9.97 -10.37 -3.09
N ALA A 156 -10.67 -9.41 -2.49
CA ALA A 156 -11.37 -9.60 -1.22
C ALA A 156 -12.52 -10.62 -1.36
N ALA A 157 -13.30 -10.54 -2.44
CA ALA A 157 -14.42 -11.43 -2.71
C ALA A 157 -13.98 -12.87 -2.95
N ALA A 158 -12.95 -13.08 -3.77
CA ALA A 158 -12.36 -14.38 -4.05
C ALA A 158 -11.71 -15.05 -2.82
N ARG A 159 -11.41 -14.28 -1.78
CA ARG A 159 -10.89 -14.80 -0.51
C ARG A 159 -11.95 -14.89 0.59
N GLY A 160 -13.15 -14.38 0.34
CA GLY A 160 -14.25 -14.42 1.29
C GLY A 160 -14.12 -13.42 2.45
N HIS A 161 -13.30 -12.38 2.30
CA HIS A 161 -13.06 -11.35 3.33
C HIS A 161 -14.20 -10.34 3.37
N TYR A 162 -15.28 -10.70 4.09
CA TYR A 162 -16.53 -9.94 4.14
C TYR A 162 -16.32 -8.48 4.58
N GLU A 163 -15.60 -8.25 5.66
CA GLU A 163 -15.37 -6.91 6.21
C GLU A 163 -14.57 -6.02 5.25
N ALA A 164 -13.60 -6.61 4.54
CA ALA A 164 -12.84 -5.89 3.51
C ALA A 164 -13.73 -5.54 2.31
N VAL A 165 -14.60 -6.44 1.88
CA VAL A 165 -15.60 -6.19 0.82
C VAL A 165 -16.53 -5.05 1.22
N GLU A 166 -17.08 -5.08 2.43
CA GLU A 166 -17.97 -4.03 2.93
C GLU A 166 -17.28 -2.68 2.98
N LEU A 167 -16.03 -2.64 3.45
CA LEU A 167 -15.23 -1.42 3.54
C LEU A 167 -14.93 -0.85 2.14
N LEU A 168 -14.55 -1.70 1.19
CA LEU A 168 -14.31 -1.29 -0.19
C LEU A 168 -15.56 -0.72 -0.86
N LEU A 169 -16.71 -1.38 -0.70
CA LEU A 169 -17.99 -0.92 -1.26
C LEU A 169 -18.41 0.43 -0.69
N ARG A 170 -18.23 0.67 0.62
CA ARG A 170 -18.48 1.96 1.25
C ARG A 170 -17.60 3.09 0.71
N HIS A 171 -16.41 2.75 0.21
CA HIS A 171 -15.46 3.70 -0.38
C HIS A 171 -15.56 3.77 -1.92
N GLY A 172 -16.65 3.30 -2.51
CA GLY A 172 -16.94 3.45 -3.93
C GLY A 172 -16.29 2.40 -4.83
N ALA A 173 -16.00 1.21 -4.29
CA ALA A 173 -15.61 0.09 -5.15
C ALA A 173 -16.78 -0.27 -6.08
N ASP A 174 -16.49 -0.30 -7.38
CA ASP A 174 -17.47 -0.67 -8.41
C ASP A 174 -17.57 -2.18 -8.52
N SER A 175 -18.72 -2.70 -8.15
CA SER A 175 -19.01 -4.14 -8.17
C SER A 175 -19.36 -4.70 -9.56
N TRP A 176 -19.49 -3.83 -10.59
CA TRP A 176 -19.79 -4.24 -11.96
C TRP A 176 -18.54 -4.40 -12.82
N VAL A 177 -17.38 -3.97 -12.34
CA VAL A 177 -16.13 -4.15 -13.07
C VAL A 177 -15.89 -5.62 -13.31
N GLN A 178 -15.54 -5.96 -14.57
CA GLN A 178 -15.15 -7.29 -14.97
C GLN A 178 -13.63 -7.38 -15.12
N ASN A 179 -13.09 -8.50 -14.71
CA ASN A 179 -11.69 -8.84 -15.01
C ASN A 179 -11.55 -9.33 -16.46
N LYS A 180 -10.33 -9.70 -16.88
CA LYS A 180 -10.08 -10.17 -18.27
C LYS A 180 -10.74 -11.48 -18.62
N ASP A 181 -11.13 -12.28 -17.62
CA ASP A 181 -11.88 -13.52 -17.80
C ASP A 181 -13.39 -13.26 -17.88
N GLY A 182 -13.82 -12.00 -17.79
CA GLY A 182 -15.23 -11.58 -17.84
C GLY A 182 -15.95 -11.72 -16.50
N HIS A 183 -15.27 -12.06 -15.42
CA HIS A 183 -15.88 -12.23 -14.11
C HIS A 183 -15.91 -10.92 -13.32
N THR A 184 -17.03 -10.67 -12.66
CA THR A 184 -17.17 -9.63 -11.64
C THR A 184 -16.77 -10.17 -10.26
N ALA A 185 -16.52 -9.26 -9.30
CA ALA A 185 -16.25 -9.65 -7.92
C ALA A 185 -17.36 -10.52 -7.29
N LEU A 186 -18.62 -10.32 -7.72
CA LEU A 186 -19.76 -11.14 -7.29
C LEU A 186 -19.63 -12.60 -7.71
N GLU A 187 -19.19 -12.84 -8.95
CA GLU A 187 -19.03 -14.20 -9.51
C GLU A 187 -17.86 -14.95 -8.88
N LEU A 188 -16.85 -14.21 -8.39
CA LEU A 188 -15.70 -14.77 -7.67
C LEU A 188 -15.95 -14.94 -6.16
N ALA A 189 -17.10 -14.51 -5.64
CA ALA A 189 -17.37 -14.51 -4.21
C ALA A 189 -17.40 -15.94 -3.64
N MET A 190 -16.53 -16.21 -2.66
CA MET A 190 -16.41 -17.54 -2.05
C MET A 190 -17.37 -17.79 -0.88
N SER A 191 -18.08 -16.78 -0.39
CA SER A 191 -19.01 -16.92 0.73
C SER A 191 -20.35 -16.25 0.44
N SER A 192 -21.44 -16.83 0.99
CA SER A 192 -22.78 -16.24 0.88
C SER A 192 -22.87 -14.84 1.50
N ALA A 193 -22.10 -14.57 2.57
CA ALA A 193 -22.04 -13.26 3.19
C ALA A 193 -21.49 -12.19 2.23
N VAL A 194 -20.39 -12.50 1.51
CA VAL A 194 -19.80 -11.62 0.50
C VAL A 194 -20.76 -11.42 -0.67
N THR A 195 -21.39 -12.51 -1.17
CA THR A 195 -22.39 -12.44 -2.23
C THR A 195 -23.53 -11.49 -1.86
N ASN A 196 -24.08 -11.64 -0.65
CA ASN A 196 -25.18 -10.80 -0.17
C ASN A 196 -24.73 -9.33 -0.04
N ALA A 197 -23.53 -9.05 0.49
CA ALA A 197 -23.02 -7.68 0.62
C ALA A 197 -22.91 -6.98 -0.75
N ILE A 198 -22.38 -7.66 -1.75
CA ILE A 198 -22.25 -7.12 -3.11
C ILE A 198 -23.62 -6.92 -3.75
N GLN A 199 -24.53 -7.86 -3.60
CA GLN A 199 -25.90 -7.76 -4.14
C GLN A 199 -26.68 -6.60 -3.51
N MET A 200 -26.58 -6.41 -2.18
CA MET A 200 -27.20 -5.29 -1.48
C MET A 200 -26.65 -3.94 -1.97
N SER A 201 -25.33 -3.83 -2.15
CA SER A 201 -24.71 -2.63 -2.71
C SER A 201 -25.22 -2.32 -4.12
N ARG A 202 -25.35 -3.34 -5.00
CA ARG A 202 -25.90 -3.18 -6.35
C ARG A 202 -27.35 -2.71 -6.32
N SER A 203 -28.18 -3.27 -5.44
CA SER A 203 -29.59 -2.89 -5.30
C SER A 203 -29.76 -1.45 -4.81
N ALA A 204 -28.93 -1.01 -3.86
CA ALA A 204 -28.95 0.36 -3.37
C ALA A 204 -28.55 1.37 -4.46
N SER A 205 -27.60 1.01 -5.33
CA SER A 205 -27.17 1.86 -6.46
C SER A 205 -28.28 2.02 -7.52
N LEU A 206 -29.07 0.99 -7.78
CA LEU A 206 -30.19 1.01 -8.75
C LEU A 206 -31.42 1.76 -8.21
N GLY A 207 -31.68 1.71 -6.89
CA GLY A 207 -32.80 2.41 -6.27
C GLY A 207 -32.67 3.92 -6.27
N ASN A 208 -31.45 4.45 -6.30
CA ASN A 208 -31.19 5.90 -6.27
C ASN A 208 -31.34 6.56 -7.64
N THR A 209 -31.38 5.80 -8.73
CA THR A 209 -31.58 6.32 -10.10
C THR A 209 -33.05 6.44 -10.50
N SER A 210 -33.98 5.79 -9.80
CA SER A 210 -35.40 5.80 -10.14
C SER A 210 -36.20 6.96 -9.52
N SER A 211 -35.63 7.72 -8.59
CA SER A 211 -36.32 8.86 -7.94
C SER A 211 -36.10 10.21 -8.63
N ALA A 212 -35.33 10.28 -9.71
CA ALA A 212 -35.00 11.53 -10.41
C ALA A 212 -35.79 11.75 -11.72
N SER A 213 -36.78 10.93 -12.07
CA SER A 213 -37.46 11.00 -13.37
C SER A 213 -38.96 11.28 -13.33
N TYR A 214 -39.52 11.86 -12.26
CA TYR A 214 -40.92 12.31 -12.26
C TYR A 214 -41.00 13.77 -11.78
N ALA A 215 -40.53 14.68 -12.60
CA ALA A 215 -40.94 16.10 -12.58
C ALA A 215 -40.87 16.57 -14.05
N ALA A 216 -41.77 16.09 -14.88
CA ALA A 216 -42.02 16.62 -16.21
C ALA A 216 -43.50 16.99 -16.31
N ASP A 217 -43.73 18.28 -16.33
CA ASP A 217 -44.66 18.96 -17.18
C ASP A 217 -46.18 18.68 -16.98
N ASP A 218 -46.73 19.41 -16.01
CA ASP A 218 -48.13 19.82 -16.10
C ASP A 218 -48.14 21.31 -16.61
N TYR A 219 -48.05 21.48 -17.92
CA TYR A 219 -48.43 22.73 -18.57
C TYR A 219 -49.90 22.58 -18.95
N GLY A 220 -50.79 23.08 -18.06
CA GLY A 220 -52.16 23.33 -18.39
C GLY A 220 -52.25 24.36 -19.50
N ASP A 221 -52.84 23.91 -20.60
CA ASP A 221 -53.38 24.75 -21.68
C ASP A 221 -54.70 25.36 -21.17
N ASP A 222 -54.67 26.67 -20.97
CA ASP A 222 -55.92 27.48 -20.84
C ASP A 222 -55.94 28.45 -22.01
N SER A 223 -56.62 27.99 -23.06
CA SER A 223 -57.19 28.86 -24.10
C SER A 223 -58.58 29.27 -23.69
N ASP A 224 -58.77 30.59 -23.44
CA ASP A 224 -59.96 31.36 -23.90
C ASP A 224 -59.64 32.85 -23.78
#